data_f0bf7c03cac11c609e52d5046c296cb3
#
_entry.id   f0bf7c03cac11c609e52d5046c296cb3
#
_cell.length_a   1.000
_cell.length_b   1.000
_cell.length_c   1.000
_cell.angle_alpha   90.00
_cell.angle_beta   90.00
_cell.angle_gamma   90.00
#
_symmetry.space_group_name_H-M   'P 1'
#
loop_
_entity.id
_entity.type
_entity.pdbx_description
1 polymer ?
#
loop_
_entity_poly.entity_id
_entity_poly.type
_entity_poly.pdbx_seq_one_letter_code
_entity_poly.pdbx_strand_id
1 'polypeptide(L)'
;MKAVISVVGVDKVGIIAKVSAMLAEENINILDINQTIMDNLFTMIMYTDISKIKSDFSEISKKLDKLGEDMGVKISITHTDIYNSMHRI
;
A
#
# COMPACT_ATOMS: atom_id res chain seq x y z
N MET A 1 -7.85 2.28 13.65
CA MET A 1 -6.43 2.53 13.30
C MET A 1 -6.28 2.62 11.80
N LYS A 2 -5.48 3.54 11.34
CA LYS A 2 -5.32 3.83 9.92
C LYS A 2 -3.87 3.65 9.48
N ALA A 3 -3.69 3.33 8.21
CA ALA A 3 -2.36 3.20 7.63
C ALA A 3 -2.36 3.71 6.19
N VAL A 4 -1.18 4.15 5.75
CA VAL A 4 -0.97 4.58 4.37
C VAL A 4 -0.14 3.51 3.67
N ILE A 5 -0.63 3.06 2.53
CA ILE A 5 0.10 2.11 1.67
C ILE A 5 0.54 2.87 0.42
N SER A 6 1.83 2.79 0.12
CA SER A 6 2.36 3.43 -1.08
C SER A 6 2.93 2.38 -2.02
N VAL A 7 2.69 2.58 -3.31
CA VAL A 7 3.21 1.72 -4.39
C VAL A 7 3.90 2.60 -5.39
N VAL A 8 5.17 2.30 -5.67
CA VAL A 8 5.97 3.07 -6.61
C VAL A 8 6.69 2.11 -7.55
N GLY A 9 6.62 2.37 -8.83
CA GLY A 9 7.32 1.56 -9.82
C GLY A 9 6.93 1.92 -11.23
N VAL A 10 7.46 1.15 -12.18
CA VAL A 10 7.05 1.30 -13.57
C VAL A 10 5.64 0.72 -13.70
N ASP A 11 4.77 1.43 -14.42
CA ASP A 11 3.38 1.01 -14.61
C ASP A 11 3.33 -0.39 -15.20
N LYS A 12 2.58 -1.27 -14.52
CA LYS A 12 2.41 -2.65 -14.92
C LYS A 12 0.97 -3.07 -14.80
N VAL A 13 0.51 -3.85 -15.77
CA VAL A 13 -0.84 -4.39 -15.75
C VAL A 13 -1.04 -5.24 -14.51
N GLY A 14 -2.12 -5.02 -13.80
CA GLY A 14 -2.52 -5.86 -12.68
C GLY A 14 -1.99 -5.43 -11.32
N ILE A 15 -1.23 -4.33 -11.22
CA ILE A 15 -0.73 -3.86 -9.92
C ILE A 15 -1.89 -3.61 -8.96
N ILE A 16 -2.87 -2.82 -9.39
CA ILE A 16 -4.01 -2.46 -8.54
C ILE A 16 -4.80 -3.71 -8.14
N ALA A 17 -5.03 -4.60 -9.09
CA ALA A 17 -5.80 -5.81 -8.83
C ALA A 17 -5.12 -6.70 -7.78
N LYS A 18 -3.82 -6.91 -7.90
CA LYS A 18 -3.09 -7.79 -6.97
C LYS A 18 -2.96 -7.17 -5.60
N VAL A 19 -2.66 -5.89 -5.53
CA VAL A 19 -2.57 -5.19 -4.24
C VAL A 19 -3.93 -5.20 -3.55
N SER A 20 -5.00 -4.85 -4.27
CA SER A 20 -6.34 -4.82 -3.70
C SER A 20 -6.80 -6.20 -3.24
N ALA A 21 -6.48 -7.25 -3.97
CA ALA A 21 -6.84 -8.62 -3.58
C ALA A 21 -6.15 -9.01 -2.28
N MET A 22 -4.87 -8.69 -2.14
CA MET A 22 -4.12 -8.98 -0.91
C MET A 22 -4.70 -8.22 0.28
N LEU A 23 -5.05 -6.94 0.08
CA LEU A 23 -5.65 -6.14 1.15
C LEU A 23 -7.00 -6.72 1.57
N ALA A 24 -7.81 -7.16 0.61
CA ALA A 24 -9.10 -7.78 0.92
C ALA A 24 -8.93 -9.07 1.73
N GLU A 25 -7.93 -9.89 1.39
CA GLU A 25 -7.64 -11.11 2.13
C GLU A 25 -7.26 -10.82 3.58
N GLU A 26 -6.57 -9.71 3.84
CA GLU A 26 -6.16 -9.33 5.19
C GLU A 26 -7.20 -8.47 5.90
N ASN A 27 -8.36 -8.31 5.30
CA ASN A 27 -9.46 -7.53 5.89
C ASN A 27 -9.10 -6.07 6.10
N ILE A 28 -8.35 -5.51 5.16
CA ILE A 28 -7.98 -4.10 5.15
C ILE A 28 -8.98 -3.35 4.27
N ASN A 29 -9.59 -2.31 4.83
CA ASN A 29 -10.55 -1.50 4.10
C ASN A 29 -9.85 -0.29 3.46
N ILE A 30 -10.02 -0.13 2.16
CA ILE A 30 -9.45 1.01 1.43
C ILE A 30 -10.43 2.16 1.54
N LEU A 31 -9.97 3.27 2.12
CA LEU A 31 -10.79 4.46 2.33
C LEU A 31 -10.64 5.47 1.20
N ASP A 32 -9.44 5.54 0.61
CA ASP A 32 -9.16 6.49 -0.46
C ASP A 32 -7.95 6.01 -1.25
N ILE A 33 -7.90 6.33 -2.52
CA ILE A 33 -6.79 6.01 -3.42
C ILE A 33 -6.45 7.23 -4.24
N ASN A 34 -5.17 7.54 -4.33
CA ASN A 34 -4.67 8.58 -5.21
C ASN A 34 -3.57 7.99 -6.08
N GLN A 35 -3.66 8.18 -7.39
CA GLN A 35 -2.70 7.66 -8.35
C GLN A 35 -2.15 8.78 -9.19
N THR A 36 -0.86 8.68 -9.53
CA THR A 36 -0.19 9.59 -10.44
C THR A 36 0.72 8.79 -11.36
N ILE A 37 0.66 9.07 -12.65
CA ILE A 37 1.58 8.48 -13.62
C ILE A 37 2.34 9.64 -14.25
N MET A 38 3.67 9.59 -14.15
CA MET A 38 4.54 10.60 -14.72
C MET A 38 5.56 9.86 -15.60
N ASP A 39 5.50 10.12 -16.90
CA ASP A 39 6.18 9.31 -17.89
C ASP A 39 5.69 7.85 -17.76
N ASN A 40 6.55 6.92 -17.40
CA ASN A 40 6.10 5.55 -17.11
C ASN A 40 6.26 5.20 -15.64
N LEU A 41 6.47 6.17 -14.77
CA LEU A 41 6.54 5.95 -13.34
C LEU A 41 5.15 6.03 -12.74
N PHE A 42 4.73 4.96 -12.08
CA PHE A 42 3.44 4.84 -11.41
C PHE A 42 3.64 5.07 -9.92
N THR A 43 2.82 5.92 -9.33
CA THR A 43 2.79 6.14 -7.88
C THR A 43 1.34 6.05 -7.41
N MET A 44 1.09 5.21 -6.41
CA MET A 44 -0.23 5.05 -5.84
C MET A 44 -0.13 5.16 -4.32
N ILE A 45 -1.02 5.95 -3.74
CA ILE A 45 -1.11 6.10 -2.28
C ILE A 45 -2.53 5.70 -1.88
N MET A 46 -2.63 4.76 -0.95
CA MET A 46 -3.91 4.26 -0.44
C MET A 46 -4.02 4.59 1.04
N TYR A 47 -5.11 5.25 1.41
CA TYR A 47 -5.45 5.48 2.80
C TYR A 47 -6.36 4.34 3.25
N THR A 48 -6.00 3.65 4.32
CA THR A 48 -6.67 2.40 4.69
C THR A 48 -7.02 2.36 6.18
N ASP A 49 -8.03 1.56 6.50
CA ASP A 49 -8.40 1.23 7.87
C ASP A 49 -7.92 -0.19 8.15
N ILE A 50 -7.05 -0.35 9.14
CA ILE A 50 -6.46 -1.63 9.51
C ILE A 50 -6.97 -2.12 10.86
N SER A 51 -8.13 -1.63 11.30
CA SER A 51 -8.68 -1.99 12.61
C SER A 51 -9.02 -3.47 12.74
N LYS A 52 -9.30 -4.14 11.62
CA LYS A 52 -9.79 -5.52 11.60
C LYS A 52 -8.86 -6.46 10.85
N ILE A 53 -7.57 -6.15 10.82
CA ILE A 53 -6.61 -7.00 10.10
C ILE A 53 -6.50 -8.37 10.76
N LYS A 54 -6.27 -9.39 9.92
CA LYS A 54 -6.16 -10.78 10.36
C LYS A 54 -4.78 -11.12 10.87
N SER A 55 -3.76 -10.53 10.26
CA SER A 55 -2.36 -10.78 10.60
C SER A 55 -1.78 -9.59 11.35
N ASP A 56 -0.61 -9.77 11.98
CA ASP A 56 0.10 -8.67 12.59
C ASP A 56 0.53 -7.66 11.53
N PHE A 57 0.70 -6.41 11.94
CA PHE A 57 1.17 -5.34 11.04
C PHE A 57 2.48 -5.72 10.37
N SER A 58 3.42 -6.31 11.13
CA SER A 58 4.71 -6.71 10.56
C SER A 58 4.58 -7.81 9.51
N GLU A 59 3.64 -8.72 9.69
CA GLU A 59 3.36 -9.77 8.70
C GLU A 59 2.79 -9.19 7.43
N ILE A 60 1.88 -8.23 7.55
CA ILE A 60 1.30 -7.54 6.42
C ILE A 60 2.39 -6.77 5.65
N SER A 61 3.27 -6.10 6.38
CA SER A 61 4.39 -5.38 5.77
C SER A 61 5.28 -6.32 4.96
N LYS A 62 5.57 -7.50 5.51
CA LYS A 62 6.36 -8.51 4.79
C LYS A 62 5.65 -9.05 3.56
N LYS A 63 4.34 -9.27 3.64
CA LYS A 63 3.56 -9.73 2.50
C LYS A 63 3.55 -8.69 1.38
N LEU A 64 3.44 -7.41 1.74
CA LEU A 64 3.48 -6.33 0.76
C LEU A 64 4.86 -6.21 0.12
N ASP A 65 5.92 -6.34 0.92
CA ASP A 65 7.28 -6.34 0.40
C ASP A 65 7.48 -7.46 -0.62
N LYS A 66 7.01 -8.66 -0.29
CA LYS A 66 7.14 -9.81 -1.20
C LYS A 66 6.34 -9.61 -2.48
N LEU A 67 5.12 -9.11 -2.35
CA LEU A 67 4.30 -8.82 -3.52
C LEU A 67 4.99 -7.79 -4.41
N GLY A 68 5.58 -6.76 -3.80
CA GLY A 68 6.34 -5.76 -4.54
C GLY A 68 7.53 -6.36 -5.27
N GLU A 69 8.28 -7.22 -4.62
CA GLU A 69 9.40 -7.92 -5.26
C GLU A 69 8.93 -8.75 -6.45
N ASP A 70 7.85 -9.50 -6.27
CA ASP A 70 7.30 -10.36 -7.32
C ASP A 70 6.82 -9.54 -8.52
N MET A 71 6.32 -8.34 -8.29
CA MET A 71 5.81 -7.47 -9.35
C MET A 71 6.84 -6.47 -9.87
N GLY A 72 7.98 -6.35 -9.21
CA GLY A 72 9.00 -5.38 -9.59
C GLY A 72 8.63 -3.94 -9.24
N VAL A 73 7.89 -3.74 -8.15
CA VAL A 73 7.52 -2.42 -7.64
C VAL A 73 7.87 -2.34 -6.16
N LYS A 74 7.94 -1.11 -5.64
CA LYS A 74 8.17 -0.90 -4.22
C LYS A 74 6.84 -0.63 -3.53
N ILE A 75 6.47 -1.50 -2.59
CA ILE A 75 5.24 -1.34 -1.80
C ILE A 75 5.65 -1.17 -0.35
N SER A 76 5.08 -0.18 0.33
CA SER A 76 5.33 0.02 1.75
C SER A 76 4.04 0.39 2.48
N ILE A 77 3.98 0.04 3.76
CA ILE A 77 2.87 0.38 4.62
C ILE A 77 3.41 1.11 5.85
N THR A 78 2.74 2.19 6.24
CA THR A 78 3.15 3.02 7.36
C THR A 78 1.91 3.41 8.16
N HIS A 79 2.00 3.37 9.48
CA HIS A 79 0.93 3.89 10.33
C HIS A 79 0.71 5.37 10.03
N THR A 80 -0.54 5.81 10.09
CA THR A 80 -0.92 7.19 9.78
C THR A 80 -0.15 8.19 10.64
N ASP A 81 0.02 7.89 11.92
CA ASP A 81 0.72 8.79 12.83
C ASP A 81 2.17 9.03 12.40
N ILE A 82 2.85 7.96 11.99
CA ILE A 82 4.23 8.06 11.51
C ILE A 82 4.28 8.82 10.19
N TYR A 83 3.35 8.49 9.27
CA TYR A 83 3.27 9.16 7.97
C TYR A 83 3.06 10.66 8.13
N ASN A 84 2.11 11.04 8.98
CA ASN A 84 1.81 12.45 9.21
C ASN A 84 3.01 13.19 9.84
N SER A 85 3.74 12.53 10.73
CA SER A 85 4.94 13.11 11.32
C SER A 85 6.02 13.39 10.28
N MET A 86 6.19 12.48 9.32
CA MET A 86 7.20 12.64 8.26
C MET A 86 6.84 13.76 7.28
N HIS A 87 5.55 14.05 7.10
CA HIS A 87 5.06 15.05 6.15
C HIS A 87 4.64 16.35 6.82
N ARG A 88 4.93 16.49 8.10
CA ARG A 88 4.57 17.68 8.87
C ARG A 88 5.61 18.77 8.63
N ILE A 89 5.12 19.94 8.36
CA ILE A 89 5.96 21.12 8.14
C ILE A 89 5.96 22.01 9.38
#